data_fd3400f97929fdf41b5663679f77565b
#
_entry.id   fd3400f97929fdf41b5663679f77565b
#
_cell.length_a   1.000
_cell.length_b   1.000
_cell.length_c   1.000
_cell.angle_alpha   90.00
_cell.angle_beta   90.00
_cell.angle_gamma   90.00
#
_symmetry.space_group_name_H-M   'P 1'
#
loop_
_entity.id
_entity.type
_entity.pdbx_description
1 polymer ?
#
loop_
_entity_poly.entity_id
_entity_poly.type
_entity_poly.pdbx_seq_one_letter_code
_entity_poly.pdbx_strand_id
1 'polypeptide(L)'
;MEKRESCRAIIITNNKLVTMYREKDNRVYYTFPGGGVNEGEELTACVVREVEEEFGMVVKPIKQVYTYENDKTIQHFFVCEWISGDFASGTGEEFQADRNKGVYIPTMLDLSIMANQPLMPPEVKDQLLKDYDKTAGKFYDSITYIKG
;
A
#
# COMPACT_ATOMS: atom_id res chain seq x y z
N MET A 1 -5.14 -9.87 23.08
CA MET A 1 -4.71 -8.55 22.64
C MET A 1 -5.23 -8.29 21.23
N GLU A 2 -5.92 -7.18 21.06
CA GLU A 2 -6.45 -6.83 19.74
C GLU A 2 -5.33 -6.47 18.77
N LYS A 3 -5.46 -6.96 17.55
CA LYS A 3 -4.52 -6.63 16.50
C LYS A 3 -4.88 -5.28 15.89
N ARG A 4 -3.86 -4.52 15.49
CA ARG A 4 -4.08 -3.29 14.74
C ARG A 4 -4.59 -3.64 13.35
N GLU A 5 -5.67 -2.95 12.94
CA GLU A 5 -6.27 -3.17 11.63
C GLU A 5 -5.97 -1.97 10.72
N SER A 6 -5.54 -2.26 9.49
CA SER A 6 -5.22 -1.22 8.52
C SER A 6 -5.69 -1.61 7.12
N CYS A 7 -5.79 -0.60 6.27
CA CYS A 7 -6.11 -0.77 4.85
C CYS A 7 -4.94 -0.30 4.01
N ARG A 8 -4.70 -1.02 2.92
CA ARG A 8 -3.61 -0.74 2.00
C ARG A 8 -4.12 -0.71 0.57
N ALA A 9 -3.52 0.14 -0.25
CA ALA A 9 -3.86 0.26 -1.67
C ALA A 9 -2.80 -0.39 -2.54
N ILE A 10 -3.25 -1.07 -3.59
CA ILE A 10 -2.40 -1.53 -4.68
C ILE A 10 -2.78 -0.70 -5.89
N ILE A 11 -1.89 0.21 -6.27
CA ILE A 11 -2.11 1.15 -7.37
C ILE A 11 -0.99 0.94 -8.37
N ILE A 12 -1.34 0.39 -9.52
CA ILE A 12 -0.37 0.09 -10.59
C ILE A 12 -0.71 0.94 -11.80
N THR A 13 0.28 1.68 -12.28
CA THR A 13 0.15 2.52 -13.47
C THR A 13 1.45 2.47 -14.25
N ASN A 14 1.38 2.28 -15.57
CA ASN A 14 2.56 2.19 -16.45
C ASN A 14 3.61 1.21 -15.94
N ASN A 15 3.17 0.03 -15.49
CA ASN A 15 4.02 -1.03 -14.94
C ASN A 15 4.79 -0.62 -13.68
N LYS A 16 4.26 0.34 -12.93
CA LYS A 16 4.85 0.80 -11.68
C LYS A 16 3.84 0.73 -10.55
N LEU A 17 4.31 0.38 -9.36
CA LEU A 17 3.50 0.32 -8.15
C LEU A 17 3.75 1.57 -7.33
N VAL A 18 2.67 2.22 -6.88
CA VAL A 18 2.78 3.36 -5.96
C VAL A 18 3.15 2.84 -4.58
N THR A 19 4.25 3.35 -4.04
CA THR A 19 4.76 2.94 -2.72
C THR A 19 5.23 4.15 -1.94
N MET A 20 5.48 3.93 -0.65
CA MET A 20 6.16 4.88 0.21
C MET A 20 7.55 4.33 0.55
N TYR A 21 8.61 5.04 0.12
CA TYR A 21 9.97 4.72 0.53
C TYR A 21 10.18 5.20 1.96
N ARG A 22 10.75 4.35 2.79
CA ARG A 22 10.98 4.65 4.21
C ARG A 22 12.41 4.37 4.62
N GLU A 23 12.94 5.27 5.44
CA GLU A 23 14.18 5.04 6.18
C GLU A 23 13.87 5.25 7.65
N LYS A 24 14.11 4.25 8.46
CA LYS A 24 13.88 4.32 9.90
C LYS A 24 14.78 3.30 10.61
N ASP A 25 15.42 3.72 11.68
CA ASP A 25 16.26 2.85 12.53
C ASP A 25 17.32 2.08 11.72
N ASN A 26 18.00 2.78 10.81
CA ASN A 26 19.01 2.22 9.91
C ASN A 26 18.49 1.16 8.94
N ARG A 27 17.16 1.15 8.72
CA ARG A 27 16.52 0.25 7.76
C ARG A 27 15.95 1.06 6.60
N VAL A 28 16.08 0.51 5.40
CA VAL A 28 15.45 1.03 4.18
C VAL A 28 14.41 0.01 3.72
N TYR A 29 13.19 0.46 3.47
CA TYR A 29 12.12 -0.41 2.99
C TYR A 29 11.04 0.41 2.30
N TYR A 30 10.15 -0.29 1.59
CA TYR A 30 8.97 0.30 0.96
C TYR A 30 7.71 -0.25 1.61
N THR A 31 6.66 0.58 1.66
CA THR A 31 5.34 0.14 2.11
C THR A 31 4.28 0.46 1.07
N PHE A 32 3.17 -0.26 1.12
CA PHE A 32 1.98 0.09 0.34
C PHE A 32 1.32 1.32 0.95
N PRO A 33 0.68 2.18 0.13
CA PRO A 33 -0.11 3.30 0.67
C PRO A 33 -1.21 2.79 1.59
N GLY A 34 -1.45 3.51 2.67
CA GLY A 34 -2.51 3.14 3.60
C GLY A 34 -2.17 3.46 5.04
N GLY A 35 -3.05 3.03 5.93
CA GLY A 35 -2.88 3.26 7.36
C GLY A 35 -3.99 2.66 8.18
N GLY A 36 -4.06 3.05 9.44
CA GLY A 36 -4.99 2.51 10.40
C GLY A 36 -6.46 2.83 10.08
N VAL A 37 -7.32 1.84 10.33
CA VAL A 37 -8.75 2.01 10.21
C VAL A 37 -9.26 2.74 11.45
N ASN A 38 -10.02 3.81 11.27
CA ASN A 38 -10.64 4.53 12.39
C ASN A 38 -11.87 3.75 12.89
N GLU A 39 -12.21 3.95 14.15
CA GLU A 39 -13.39 3.31 14.72
C GLU A 39 -14.63 3.65 13.90
N GLY A 40 -15.38 2.63 13.48
CA GLY A 40 -16.59 2.80 12.68
C GLY A 40 -16.35 3.12 11.21
N GLU A 41 -15.12 3.22 10.78
CA GLU A 41 -14.79 3.52 9.39
C GLU A 41 -14.86 2.27 8.52
N GLU A 42 -15.49 2.38 7.36
CA GLU A 42 -15.46 1.28 6.39
C GLU A 42 -14.08 1.14 5.77
N LEU A 43 -13.71 -0.08 5.40
CA LEU A 43 -12.38 -0.36 4.86
C LEU A 43 -12.11 0.42 3.57
N THR A 44 -13.10 0.51 2.68
CA THR A 44 -12.96 1.26 1.43
C THR A 44 -12.79 2.76 1.68
N ALA A 45 -13.50 3.31 2.66
CA ALA A 45 -13.36 4.72 3.04
C ALA A 45 -11.97 4.99 3.62
N CYS A 46 -11.46 4.06 4.42
CA CYS A 46 -10.12 4.17 5.00
C CYS A 46 -9.05 4.27 3.91
N VAL A 47 -9.08 3.36 2.94
CA VAL A 47 -8.04 3.36 1.90
C VAL A 47 -8.09 4.63 1.06
N VAL A 48 -9.27 5.15 0.74
CA VAL A 48 -9.41 6.40 0.00
C VAL A 48 -8.83 7.57 0.80
N ARG A 49 -9.18 7.66 2.08
CA ARG A 49 -8.70 8.73 2.96
C ARG A 49 -7.18 8.70 3.11
N GLU A 50 -6.62 7.53 3.40
CA GLU A 50 -5.19 7.39 3.64
C GLU A 50 -4.36 7.71 2.40
N VAL A 51 -4.79 7.27 1.23
CA VAL A 51 -4.05 7.54 -0.02
C VAL A 51 -4.08 9.04 -0.34
N GLU A 52 -5.20 9.71 -0.10
CA GLU A 52 -5.28 11.15 -0.31
C GLU A 52 -4.37 11.91 0.66
N GLU A 53 -4.39 11.55 1.93
CA GLU A 53 -3.54 12.19 2.94
C GLU A 53 -2.05 12.00 2.63
N GLU A 54 -1.65 10.78 2.27
CA GLU A 54 -0.24 10.46 2.06
C GLU A 54 0.31 10.90 0.72
N PHE A 55 -0.49 10.84 -0.34
CA PHE A 55 0.00 11.00 -1.70
C PHE A 55 -0.69 12.12 -2.49
N GLY A 56 -1.80 12.64 -1.99
CA GLY A 56 -2.60 13.61 -2.72
C GLY A 56 -3.37 13.02 -3.89
N MET A 57 -3.42 11.70 -3.98
CA MET A 57 -4.12 10.99 -5.04
C MET A 57 -5.53 10.63 -4.60
N VAL A 58 -6.50 10.81 -5.50
CA VAL A 58 -7.86 10.34 -5.31
C VAL A 58 -7.99 9.00 -6.03
N VAL A 59 -8.34 7.97 -5.28
CA VAL A 59 -8.44 6.61 -5.83
C VAL A 59 -9.82 6.04 -5.62
N LYS A 60 -10.17 5.08 -6.49
CA LYS A 60 -11.39 4.31 -6.37
C LYS A 60 -11.03 2.86 -6.06
N PRO A 61 -11.41 2.32 -4.90
CA PRO A 61 -11.21 0.91 -4.61
C PRO A 61 -12.06 0.06 -5.56
N ILE A 62 -11.41 -0.86 -6.27
CA ILE A 62 -12.08 -1.73 -7.23
C ILE A 62 -12.49 -3.04 -6.58
N LYS A 63 -11.53 -3.68 -5.86
CA LYS A 63 -11.79 -4.94 -5.16
C LYS A 63 -10.72 -5.20 -4.12
N GLN A 64 -11.09 -5.93 -3.09
CA GLN A 64 -10.14 -6.45 -2.11
C GLN A 64 -9.50 -7.72 -2.68
N VAL A 65 -8.17 -7.78 -2.65
CA VAL A 65 -7.45 -8.96 -3.17
C VAL A 65 -6.73 -9.74 -2.09
N TYR A 66 -6.30 -9.10 -1.01
CA TYR A 66 -5.59 -9.78 0.07
C TYR A 66 -6.08 -9.35 1.44
N THR A 67 -6.05 -10.30 2.36
CA THR A 67 -6.06 -10.06 3.81
C THR A 67 -4.78 -10.66 4.35
N TYR A 68 -3.92 -9.83 4.90
CA TYR A 68 -2.66 -10.24 5.52
C TYR A 68 -2.78 -10.16 7.03
N GLU A 69 -2.35 -11.21 7.71
CA GLU A 69 -2.41 -11.25 9.17
C GLU A 69 -1.13 -11.83 9.75
N ASN A 70 -0.60 -11.15 10.76
CA ASN A 70 0.47 -11.68 11.59
C ASN A 70 0.10 -11.49 13.07
N ASP A 71 1.05 -11.65 13.98
CA ASP A 71 0.77 -11.58 15.41
C ASP A 71 0.30 -10.20 15.88
N LYS A 72 0.63 -9.16 15.15
CA LYS A 72 0.39 -7.77 15.57
C LYS A 72 -0.65 -7.02 14.74
N THR A 73 -0.89 -7.44 13.51
CA THR A 73 -1.67 -6.64 12.56
C THR A 73 -2.51 -7.49 11.64
N ILE A 74 -3.63 -6.91 11.21
CA ILE A 74 -4.44 -7.39 10.09
C ILE A 74 -4.46 -6.27 9.06
N GLN A 75 -4.06 -6.55 7.83
CA GLN A 75 -4.01 -5.56 6.76
C GLN A 75 -4.89 -6.02 5.58
N HIS A 76 -5.76 -5.14 5.14
CA HIS A 76 -6.67 -5.40 4.02
C HIS A 76 -6.17 -4.66 2.79
N PHE A 77 -5.94 -5.38 1.70
CA PHE A 77 -5.35 -4.82 0.48
C PHE A 77 -6.39 -4.73 -0.62
N PHE A 78 -6.54 -3.52 -1.16
CA PHE A 78 -7.49 -3.22 -2.23
C PHE A 78 -6.76 -2.79 -3.48
N VAL A 79 -7.12 -3.38 -4.62
CA VAL A 79 -6.73 -2.83 -5.92
C VAL A 79 -7.52 -1.55 -6.12
N CYS A 80 -6.83 -0.47 -6.41
CA CYS A 80 -7.43 0.85 -6.56
C CYS A 80 -7.09 1.44 -7.92
N GLU A 81 -8.04 2.16 -8.49
CA GLU A 81 -7.86 2.95 -9.70
C GLU A 81 -7.53 4.39 -9.32
N TRP A 82 -6.50 4.97 -9.94
CA TRP A 82 -6.14 6.37 -9.75
C TRP A 82 -7.07 7.24 -10.60
N ILE A 83 -7.93 8.03 -9.95
CA ILE A 83 -8.97 8.84 -10.60
C ILE A 83 -8.50 10.25 -10.85
N SER A 84 -7.89 10.89 -9.87
CA SER A 84 -7.46 12.28 -9.97
C SER A 84 -6.41 12.60 -8.89
N GLY A 85 -5.95 13.86 -8.87
CA GLY A 85 -4.90 14.29 -7.97
C GLY A 85 -3.52 13.97 -8.53
N ASP A 86 -2.53 14.74 -8.12
CA ASP A 86 -1.15 14.58 -8.58
C ASP A 86 -0.37 13.72 -7.61
N PHE A 87 0.43 12.81 -8.13
CA PHE A 87 1.30 11.96 -7.32
C PHE A 87 2.20 12.83 -6.44
N ALA A 88 2.27 12.48 -5.14
CA ALA A 88 3.10 13.15 -4.15
C ALA A 88 2.66 14.58 -3.78
N SER A 89 1.39 14.93 -4.03
CA SER A 89 0.85 16.24 -3.64
C SER A 89 0.13 16.22 -2.28
N GLY A 90 0.21 15.12 -1.53
CA GLY A 90 -0.41 15.02 -0.21
C GLY A 90 0.17 16.01 0.80
N THR A 91 -0.60 16.28 1.85
CA THR A 91 -0.22 17.25 2.88
C THR A 91 0.08 16.59 4.23
N GLY A 92 0.23 15.28 4.27
CA GLY A 92 0.48 14.55 5.49
C GLY A 92 1.90 14.75 6.04
N GLU A 93 2.11 14.30 7.27
CA GLU A 93 3.41 14.37 7.93
C GLU A 93 4.49 13.59 7.19
N GLU A 94 4.09 12.68 6.33
CA GLU A 94 4.96 11.80 5.56
C GLU A 94 5.93 12.55 4.65
N PHE A 95 5.61 13.80 4.32
CA PHE A 95 6.49 14.64 3.50
C PHE A 95 7.57 15.35 4.30
N GLN A 96 7.56 15.19 5.62
CA GLN A 96 8.52 15.85 6.50
C GLN A 96 9.50 14.84 7.08
N ALA A 97 10.78 15.16 7.02
CA ALA A 97 11.78 14.37 7.73
C ALA A 97 11.62 14.61 9.22
N ASP A 98 11.38 13.55 9.98
CA ASP A 98 11.23 13.60 11.43
C ASP A 98 12.19 12.58 12.04
N ARG A 99 12.99 13.01 13.01
CA ARG A 99 13.96 12.14 13.69
C ARG A 99 13.32 10.87 14.26
N ASN A 100 12.08 10.98 14.75
CA ASN A 100 11.37 9.86 15.38
C ASN A 100 10.67 8.95 14.37
N LYS A 101 10.25 9.49 13.24
CA LYS A 101 9.48 8.78 12.22
C LYS A 101 10.31 8.36 11.02
N GLY A 102 11.50 8.96 10.86
CA GLY A 102 12.39 8.68 9.75
C GLY A 102 12.02 9.43 8.48
N VAL A 103 12.41 8.87 7.33
CA VAL A 103 12.18 9.47 6.02
C VAL A 103 10.98 8.83 5.36
N TYR A 104 10.16 9.64 4.69
CA TYR A 104 8.97 9.22 3.94
C TYR A 104 9.03 9.87 2.55
N ILE A 105 9.21 9.07 1.51
CA ILE A 105 9.26 9.59 0.14
C ILE A 105 8.30 8.78 -0.75
N PRO A 106 7.20 9.38 -1.25
CA PRO A 106 6.37 8.71 -2.23
C PRO A 106 7.18 8.30 -3.44
N THR A 107 7.07 7.03 -3.82
CA THR A 107 7.93 6.44 -4.85
C THR A 107 7.12 5.52 -5.74
N MET A 108 7.30 5.64 -7.06
CA MET A 108 6.79 4.65 -8.00
C MET A 108 7.85 3.61 -8.25
N LEU A 109 7.54 2.37 -7.86
CA LEU A 109 8.48 1.25 -7.92
C LEU A 109 8.16 0.40 -9.15
N ASP A 110 9.13 0.27 -10.05
CA ASP A 110 8.95 -0.52 -11.27
C ASP A 110 8.73 -2.00 -10.93
N LEU A 111 7.69 -2.61 -11.53
CA LEU A 111 7.37 -4.00 -11.26
C LEU A 111 8.48 -4.95 -11.70
N SER A 112 9.27 -4.56 -12.69
CA SER A 112 10.35 -5.41 -13.20
C SER A 112 11.49 -5.63 -12.19
N ILE A 113 11.67 -4.69 -11.25
CA ILE A 113 12.71 -4.80 -10.22
C ILE A 113 12.16 -5.12 -8.83
N MET A 114 10.85 -5.18 -8.69
CA MET A 114 10.19 -5.25 -7.38
C MET A 114 10.56 -6.51 -6.58
N ALA A 115 10.85 -7.62 -7.27
CA ALA A 115 11.24 -8.88 -6.61
C ALA A 115 12.49 -8.70 -5.73
N ASN A 116 13.38 -7.79 -6.11
CA ASN A 116 14.64 -7.53 -5.40
C ASN A 116 14.57 -6.33 -4.45
N GLN A 117 13.39 -5.75 -4.28
CA GLN A 117 13.20 -4.59 -3.42
C GLN A 117 12.55 -4.99 -2.09
N PRO A 118 12.91 -4.29 -1.00
CA PRO A 118 12.35 -4.60 0.33
C PRO A 118 10.96 -4.00 0.52
N LEU A 119 9.98 -4.47 -0.25
CA LEU A 119 8.58 -4.09 -0.12
C LEU A 119 7.93 -4.92 0.97
N MET A 120 7.34 -4.26 1.96
CA MET A 120 6.73 -4.90 3.13
C MET A 120 5.21 -4.91 3.04
N PRO A 121 4.53 -5.99 3.43
CA PRO A 121 5.10 -7.27 3.88
C PRO A 121 5.64 -8.09 2.70
N PRO A 122 6.75 -8.81 2.85
CA PRO A 122 7.34 -9.58 1.74
C PRO A 122 6.43 -10.69 1.23
N GLU A 123 5.61 -11.27 2.08
CA GLU A 123 4.65 -12.30 1.69
C GLU A 123 3.60 -11.73 0.71
N VAL A 124 3.17 -10.49 0.92
CA VAL A 124 2.24 -9.82 0.02
C VAL A 124 2.93 -9.46 -1.30
N LYS A 125 4.16 -8.97 -1.23
CA LYS A 125 4.95 -8.71 -2.44
C LYS A 125 5.04 -9.96 -3.31
N ASP A 126 5.38 -11.09 -2.72
CA ASP A 126 5.53 -12.36 -3.46
C ASP A 126 4.21 -12.80 -4.08
N GLN A 127 3.12 -12.67 -3.33
CA GLN A 127 1.79 -13.03 -3.83
C GLN A 127 1.35 -12.11 -4.98
N LEU A 128 1.61 -10.81 -4.85
CA LEU A 128 1.29 -9.84 -5.88
C LEU A 128 2.00 -10.15 -7.19
N LEU A 129 3.28 -10.50 -7.12
CA LEU A 129 4.06 -10.85 -8.31
C LEU A 129 3.54 -12.10 -9.02
N LYS A 130 2.93 -13.02 -8.27
CA LYS A 130 2.30 -14.21 -8.86
C LYS A 130 0.94 -13.90 -9.48
N ASP A 131 0.16 -13.05 -8.84
CA ASP A 131 -1.24 -12.84 -9.18
C ASP A 131 -1.47 -11.77 -10.23
N TYR A 132 -0.59 -10.77 -10.32
CA TYR A 132 -0.79 -9.69 -11.26
C TYR A 132 -0.45 -10.11 -12.68
N ASP A 133 -1.44 -10.08 -13.54
CA ASP A 133 -1.26 -10.37 -14.98
C ASP A 133 -0.89 -9.08 -15.70
N LYS A 134 0.38 -8.93 -16.05
CA LYS A 134 0.89 -7.75 -16.75
C LYS A 134 0.26 -7.56 -18.12
N THR A 135 -0.08 -8.67 -18.79
CA THR A 135 -0.67 -8.62 -20.13
C THR A 135 -2.09 -8.08 -20.08
N ALA A 136 -2.89 -8.56 -19.14
CA ALA A 136 -4.27 -8.11 -18.94
C ALA A 136 -4.35 -6.87 -18.06
N GLY A 137 -3.29 -6.53 -17.30
CA GLY A 137 -3.29 -5.40 -16.38
C GLY A 137 -4.25 -5.59 -15.19
N LYS A 138 -4.46 -6.82 -14.74
CA LYS A 138 -5.45 -7.10 -13.72
C LYS A 138 -5.04 -8.24 -12.79
N PHE A 139 -5.72 -8.30 -11.63
CA PHE A 139 -5.62 -9.37 -10.65
C PHE A 139 -6.76 -10.37 -10.82
N TYR A 140 -6.55 -11.57 -10.27
CA TYR A 140 -7.61 -12.57 -10.17
C TYR A 140 -8.71 -12.10 -9.20
N ASP A 141 -9.92 -12.63 -9.37
CA ASP A 141 -11.10 -12.12 -8.69
C ASP A 141 -11.34 -12.64 -7.26
N SER A 142 -10.48 -13.49 -6.73
CA SER A 142 -10.66 -14.05 -5.39
C SER A 142 -9.79 -13.35 -4.36
N ILE A 143 -10.32 -13.24 -3.12
CA ILE A 143 -9.54 -12.71 -1.99
C ILE A 143 -8.66 -13.84 -1.47
N THR A 144 -7.35 -13.56 -1.36
CA THR A 144 -6.38 -14.50 -0.81
C THR A 144 -6.00 -14.08 0.61
N TYR A 145 -6.09 -15.02 1.54
CA TYR A 145 -5.63 -14.82 2.91
C TYR A 145 -4.15 -15.17 2.97
N ILE A 146 -3.36 -14.25 3.52
CA ILE A 146 -1.91 -14.39 3.62
C ILE A 146 -1.52 -14.32 5.09
N LYS A 147 -0.85 -15.35 5.57
CA LYS A 147 -0.37 -15.37 6.95
C LYS A 147 1.11 -15.00 7.01
N GLY A 148 1.38 -14.00 7.82
CA GLY A 148 2.76 -13.56 8.04
C GLY A 148 3.39 -14.13 9.29
#